data_d7d3e179fa681e679809c1569f6499a9
#
_entry.id   d7d3e179fa681e679809c1569f6499a9
#
_cell.length_a   1.000
_cell.length_b   1.000
_cell.length_c   1.000
_cell.angle_alpha   90.00
_cell.angle_beta   90.00
_cell.angle_gamma   90.00
#
_symmetry.space_group_name_H-M   'P 1'
#
loop_
_entity.id
_entity.type
_entity.pdbx_description
1 polymer ?
#
loop_
_entity_poly.entity_id
_entity_poly.type
_entity_poly.pdbx_seq_one_letter_code
_entity_poly.pdbx_strand_id
1 'polypeptide(L)'
;KGRTKEEAEAASPLMAEAREMLRKWEAGDKEVRALWEMMNNWVYAGFDETYKMMGVDFDKIYYESQTYLEGKGKVLEGLDKGIFYRREDGSVWADLTKDGLDEKLLLRADGTSVYMTQDIGTAKLRFDDYPINKMIYVVGNEQNYHFQVLSILLDKLGFEFGKGLVHFSYGMVELPEGKMKSREGTVVDADDLMEEMVGTAREISQELGKVDEMTPE
;
A
#
# COMPACT_ATOMS: atom_id res chain seq x y z
N LYS A 1 34.79 0.67 -3.21
CA LYS A 1 34.91 1.33 -1.88
C LYS A 1 35.15 2.83 -2.13
N GLY A 2 34.25 3.73 -1.70
CA GLY A 2 34.37 5.19 -1.81
C GLY A 2 33.25 5.91 -2.58
N ARG A 3 32.24 5.22 -3.10
CA ARG A 3 31.06 5.85 -3.72
C ARG A 3 29.95 5.97 -2.69
N THR A 4 29.15 7.05 -2.79
CA THR A 4 27.88 7.13 -2.05
C THR A 4 26.90 6.09 -2.58
N LYS A 5 25.81 5.86 -1.86
CA LYS A 5 24.72 4.96 -2.30
C LYS A 5 24.15 5.42 -3.64
N GLU A 6 23.89 6.71 -3.77
CA GLU A 6 23.34 7.35 -4.98
C GLU A 6 24.28 7.19 -6.18
N GLU A 7 25.60 7.38 -5.99
CA GLU A 7 26.59 7.18 -7.03
C GLU A 7 26.71 5.71 -7.46
N ALA A 8 26.57 4.78 -6.51
CA ALA A 8 26.58 3.36 -6.80
C ALA A 8 25.33 2.93 -7.57
N GLU A 9 24.15 3.41 -7.16
CA GLU A 9 22.89 3.15 -7.85
C GLU A 9 22.86 3.75 -9.26
N ALA A 10 23.38 4.97 -9.43
CA ALA A 10 23.46 5.62 -10.74
C ALA A 10 24.40 4.90 -11.71
N ALA A 11 25.46 4.28 -11.19
CA ALA A 11 26.43 3.53 -11.98
C ALA A 11 26.05 2.06 -12.20
N SER A 12 24.97 1.58 -11.61
CA SER A 12 24.53 0.18 -11.71
C SER A 12 23.70 -0.06 -12.97
N PRO A 13 24.12 -0.94 -13.90
CA PRO A 13 23.30 -1.32 -15.05
C PRO A 13 21.95 -1.93 -14.63
N LEU A 14 21.93 -2.78 -13.59
CA LEU A 14 20.70 -3.40 -13.07
C LEU A 14 19.70 -2.38 -12.58
N MET A 15 20.15 -1.30 -11.91
CA MET A 15 19.26 -0.22 -11.47
C MET A 15 18.72 0.58 -12.67
N ALA A 16 19.50 0.74 -13.71
CA ALA A 16 19.05 1.39 -14.95
C ALA A 16 17.99 0.53 -15.66
N GLU A 17 18.21 -0.79 -15.76
CA GLU A 17 17.24 -1.74 -16.32
C GLU A 17 15.95 -1.79 -15.52
N ALA A 18 16.02 -1.78 -14.18
CA ALA A 18 14.83 -1.75 -13.31
C ALA A 18 14.00 -0.48 -13.53
N ARG A 19 14.65 0.68 -13.65
CA ARG A 19 13.95 1.94 -13.98
C ARG A 19 13.33 1.92 -15.37
N GLU A 20 14.00 1.29 -16.33
CA GLU A 20 13.47 1.12 -17.69
C GLU A 20 12.28 0.17 -17.70
N MET A 21 12.29 -0.91 -16.92
CA MET A 21 11.14 -1.80 -16.76
C MET A 21 9.91 -1.05 -16.25
N LEU A 22 10.06 -0.15 -15.26
CA LEU A 22 8.94 0.65 -14.76
C LEU A 22 8.35 1.54 -15.87
N ARG A 23 9.22 2.22 -16.64
CA ARG A 23 8.76 3.05 -17.77
C ARG A 23 8.03 2.24 -18.84
N LYS A 24 8.56 1.06 -19.18
CA LYS A 24 7.92 0.12 -20.10
C LYS A 24 6.57 -0.35 -19.57
N TRP A 25 6.48 -0.67 -18.28
CA TRP A 25 5.23 -1.06 -17.65
C TRP A 25 4.17 0.05 -17.76
N GLU A 26 4.53 1.30 -17.44
CA GLU A 26 3.63 2.46 -17.57
C GLU A 26 3.23 2.73 -19.03
N ALA A 27 4.15 2.54 -19.95
CA ALA A 27 3.90 2.68 -21.39
C ALA A 27 3.05 1.55 -21.99
N GLY A 28 2.74 0.51 -21.21
CA GLY A 28 1.91 -0.61 -21.65
C GLY A 28 2.67 -1.67 -22.45
N ASP A 29 3.99 -1.80 -22.30
CA ASP A 29 4.80 -2.84 -22.93
C ASP A 29 4.24 -4.22 -22.59
N LYS A 30 3.96 -5.01 -23.63
CA LYS A 30 3.22 -6.28 -23.50
C LYS A 30 4.00 -7.35 -22.74
N GLU A 31 5.31 -7.42 -22.95
CA GLU A 31 6.16 -8.46 -22.32
C GLU A 31 6.35 -8.14 -20.83
N VAL A 32 6.65 -6.88 -20.50
CA VAL A 32 6.80 -6.44 -19.11
C VAL A 32 5.48 -6.56 -18.35
N ARG A 33 4.35 -6.20 -19.00
CA ARG A 33 3.02 -6.35 -18.40
C ARG A 33 2.64 -7.81 -18.17
N ALA A 34 2.92 -8.70 -19.11
CA ALA A 34 2.63 -10.13 -18.97
C ALA A 34 3.43 -10.78 -17.85
N LEU A 35 4.73 -10.43 -17.73
CA LEU A 35 5.56 -10.90 -16.62
C LEU A 35 5.03 -10.41 -15.27
N TRP A 36 4.73 -9.13 -15.18
CA TRP A 36 4.17 -8.51 -13.97
C TRP A 36 2.82 -9.14 -13.58
N GLU A 37 1.91 -9.35 -14.53
CA GLU A 37 0.61 -9.96 -14.30
C GLU A 37 0.74 -11.42 -13.82
N MET A 38 1.62 -12.19 -14.43
CA MET A 38 1.90 -13.56 -14.02
C MET A 38 2.39 -13.63 -12.56
N MET A 39 3.35 -12.78 -12.19
CA MET A 39 3.88 -12.73 -10.83
C MET A 39 2.83 -12.29 -9.81
N ASN A 40 2.01 -11.28 -10.15
CA ASN A 40 0.94 -10.83 -9.25
C ASN A 40 -0.14 -11.90 -9.06
N ASN A 41 -0.49 -12.64 -10.11
CA ASN A 41 -1.50 -13.71 -10.00
C ASN A 41 -1.05 -14.81 -9.04
N TRP A 42 0.23 -15.13 -8.96
CA TRP A 42 0.75 -16.05 -7.95
C TRP A 42 0.56 -15.51 -6.53
N VAL A 43 0.85 -14.22 -6.33
CA VAL A 43 0.67 -13.56 -5.02
C VAL A 43 -0.80 -13.50 -4.65
N TYR A 44 -1.68 -13.15 -5.59
CA TYR A 44 -3.13 -13.09 -5.33
C TYR A 44 -3.71 -14.46 -4.96
N ALA A 45 -3.28 -15.51 -5.65
CA ALA A 45 -3.67 -16.89 -5.28
C ALA A 45 -3.25 -17.24 -3.84
N GLY A 46 -2.05 -16.84 -3.43
CA GLY A 46 -1.60 -17.00 -2.05
C GLY A 46 -2.45 -16.20 -1.06
N PHE A 47 -2.75 -14.94 -1.36
CA PHE A 47 -3.64 -14.13 -0.51
C PHE A 47 -5.03 -14.74 -0.36
N ASP A 48 -5.61 -15.27 -1.44
CA ASP A 48 -6.92 -15.90 -1.41
C ASP A 48 -6.94 -17.12 -0.46
N GLU A 49 -5.88 -17.93 -0.45
CA GLU A 49 -5.74 -19.05 0.49
C GLU A 49 -5.62 -18.56 1.94
N THR A 50 -4.78 -17.55 2.20
CA THR A 50 -4.63 -16.96 3.54
C THR A 50 -5.94 -16.39 4.05
N TYR A 51 -6.65 -15.57 3.24
CA TYR A 51 -7.92 -14.99 3.64
C TYR A 51 -8.99 -16.05 3.89
N LYS A 52 -9.00 -17.11 3.09
CA LYS A 52 -9.91 -18.26 3.31
C LYS A 52 -9.63 -18.97 4.62
N MET A 53 -8.36 -19.20 4.98
CA MET A 53 -7.98 -19.77 6.28
C MET A 53 -8.40 -18.86 7.45
N MET A 54 -8.30 -17.54 7.29
CA MET A 54 -8.74 -16.55 8.27
C MET A 54 -10.26 -16.40 8.35
N GLY A 55 -11.02 -16.97 7.41
CA GLY A 55 -12.47 -16.76 7.32
C GLY A 55 -12.85 -15.33 6.98
N VAL A 56 -12.03 -14.62 6.22
CA VAL A 56 -12.22 -13.22 5.82
C VAL A 56 -12.64 -13.14 4.37
N ASP A 57 -13.62 -12.29 4.08
CA ASP A 57 -14.12 -11.98 2.73
C ASP A 57 -14.22 -10.46 2.53
N PHE A 58 -14.30 -10.01 1.28
CA PHE A 58 -14.31 -8.61 0.90
C PHE A 58 -15.43 -8.30 -0.10
N ASP A 59 -16.17 -7.23 0.11
CA ASP A 59 -17.16 -6.74 -0.86
C ASP A 59 -16.50 -6.27 -2.16
N LYS A 60 -15.29 -5.67 -2.07
CA LYS A 60 -14.53 -5.20 -3.23
C LYS A 60 -13.05 -5.10 -2.95
N ILE A 61 -12.24 -5.50 -3.92
CA ILE A 61 -10.80 -5.36 -3.93
C ILE A 61 -10.39 -4.23 -4.89
N TYR A 62 -9.52 -3.34 -4.45
CA TYR A 62 -8.94 -2.26 -5.25
C TYR A 62 -7.47 -2.54 -5.49
N TYR A 63 -7.07 -2.56 -6.75
CA TYR A 63 -5.69 -2.79 -7.16
C TYR A 63 -5.00 -1.46 -7.48
N GLU A 64 -3.84 -1.20 -6.91
CA GLU A 64 -3.09 0.04 -7.13
C GLU A 64 -2.79 0.29 -8.61
N SER A 65 -2.56 -0.78 -9.40
CA SER A 65 -2.38 -0.71 -10.85
C SER A 65 -3.57 -0.11 -11.61
N GLN A 66 -4.74 -0.04 -11.00
CA GLN A 66 -5.96 0.54 -11.57
C GLN A 66 -6.25 1.91 -10.95
N THR A 67 -5.99 2.07 -9.63
CA THR A 67 -6.36 3.29 -8.90
C THR A 67 -5.36 4.44 -9.09
N TYR A 68 -4.10 4.16 -9.45
CA TYR A 68 -3.07 5.20 -9.57
C TYR A 68 -3.36 6.23 -10.67
N LEU A 69 -4.03 5.84 -11.74
CA LEU A 69 -4.41 6.74 -12.84
C LEU A 69 -5.42 7.80 -12.38
N GLU A 70 -6.41 7.40 -11.57
CA GLU A 70 -7.36 8.32 -10.97
C GLU A 70 -6.67 9.34 -10.06
N GLY A 71 -5.74 8.88 -9.23
CA GLY A 71 -4.95 9.76 -8.38
C GLY A 71 -4.09 10.75 -9.16
N LYS A 72 -3.42 10.28 -10.23
CA LYS A 72 -2.64 11.15 -11.12
C LYS A 72 -3.51 12.21 -11.79
N GLY A 73 -4.69 11.82 -12.27
CA GLY A 73 -5.66 12.74 -12.84
C GLY A 73 -6.08 13.83 -11.83
N LYS A 74 -6.35 13.46 -10.58
CA LYS A 74 -6.71 14.42 -9.52
C LYS A 74 -5.57 15.35 -9.11
N VAL A 75 -4.33 14.85 -9.09
CA VAL A 75 -3.15 15.70 -8.83
C VAL A 75 -2.96 16.73 -9.94
N LEU A 76 -3.12 16.33 -11.21
CA LEU A 76 -3.03 17.25 -12.34
C LEU A 76 -4.17 18.29 -12.33
N GLU A 77 -5.39 17.87 -12.01
CA GLU A 77 -6.52 18.79 -11.80
C GLU A 77 -6.22 19.80 -10.67
N GLY A 78 -5.65 19.35 -9.56
CA GLY A 78 -5.21 20.20 -8.45
C GLY A 78 -4.10 21.18 -8.85
N LEU A 79 -3.19 20.76 -9.72
CA LEU A 79 -2.16 21.62 -10.29
C LEU A 79 -2.77 22.73 -11.16
N ASP A 80 -3.70 22.38 -12.05
CA ASP A 80 -4.39 23.33 -12.93
C ASP A 80 -5.23 24.35 -12.15
N LYS A 81 -5.78 23.95 -11.00
CA LYS A 81 -6.51 24.84 -10.08
C LYS A 81 -5.60 25.66 -9.15
N GLY A 82 -4.28 25.51 -9.22
CA GLY A 82 -3.33 26.19 -8.35
C GLY A 82 -3.33 25.72 -6.88
N ILE A 83 -3.92 24.55 -6.59
CA ILE A 83 -3.89 23.90 -5.27
C ILE A 83 -2.50 23.30 -5.03
N PHE A 84 -1.90 22.74 -6.07
CA PHE A 84 -0.56 22.19 -6.11
C PHE A 84 0.33 23.02 -7.00
N TYR A 85 1.63 22.82 -6.93
CA TYR A 85 2.60 23.56 -7.75
C TYR A 85 3.66 22.62 -8.35
N ARG A 86 4.26 23.08 -9.44
CA ARG A 86 5.32 22.37 -10.13
C ARG A 86 6.67 23.00 -9.81
N ARG A 87 7.65 22.18 -9.45
CA ARG A 87 9.05 22.61 -9.31
C ARG A 87 9.77 22.67 -10.66
N GLU A 88 10.93 23.31 -10.69
CA GLU A 88 11.75 23.46 -11.90
C GLU A 88 12.17 22.11 -12.52
N ASP A 89 12.34 21.08 -11.71
CA ASP A 89 12.63 19.71 -12.16
C ASP A 89 11.43 18.99 -12.78
N GLY A 90 10.25 19.62 -12.81
CA GLY A 90 9.02 19.04 -13.34
C GLY A 90 8.16 18.29 -12.33
N SER A 91 8.65 18.03 -11.12
CA SER A 91 7.91 17.34 -10.06
C SER A 91 6.74 18.20 -9.54
N VAL A 92 5.67 17.53 -9.07
CA VAL A 92 4.47 18.20 -8.52
C VAL A 92 4.39 18.01 -7.03
N TRP A 93 4.16 19.11 -6.31
CA TRP A 93 4.19 19.19 -4.86
C TRP A 93 2.95 19.88 -4.29
N ALA A 94 2.59 19.49 -3.07
CA ALA A 94 1.62 20.20 -2.24
C ALA A 94 2.36 20.95 -1.13
N ASP A 95 2.05 22.24 -0.97
CA ASP A 95 2.49 23.04 0.19
C ASP A 95 1.48 22.86 1.33
N LEU A 96 1.93 22.19 2.40
CA LEU A 96 1.16 21.93 3.62
C LEU A 96 1.71 22.71 4.83
N THR A 97 2.61 23.68 4.60
CA THR A 97 3.25 24.45 5.67
C THR A 97 2.26 25.23 6.52
N LYS A 98 1.16 25.71 5.90
CA LYS A 98 0.05 26.39 6.60
C LYS A 98 -0.77 25.44 7.47
N ASP A 99 -0.70 24.14 7.19
CA ASP A 99 -1.35 23.08 7.97
C ASP A 99 -0.40 22.52 9.06
N GLY A 100 0.80 23.10 9.20
CA GLY A 100 1.83 22.70 10.16
C GLY A 100 2.59 21.45 9.76
N LEU A 101 2.58 21.10 8.46
CA LEU A 101 3.24 19.93 7.90
C LEU A 101 4.27 20.35 6.85
N ASP A 102 5.08 19.39 6.40
CA ASP A 102 6.06 19.62 5.33
C ASP A 102 5.40 19.64 3.95
N GLU A 103 6.12 20.19 2.96
CA GLU A 103 5.75 20.05 1.56
C GLU A 103 5.75 18.57 1.16
N LYS A 104 4.77 18.16 0.36
CA LYS A 104 4.60 16.76 -0.03
C LYS A 104 4.71 16.55 -1.52
N LEU A 105 5.63 15.66 -1.94
CA LEU A 105 5.74 15.20 -3.32
C LEU A 105 4.49 14.40 -3.70
N LEU A 106 3.91 14.73 -4.85
CA LEU A 106 2.75 14.04 -5.43
C LEU A 106 3.09 13.33 -6.75
N LEU A 107 3.86 13.98 -7.63
CA LEU A 107 4.39 13.34 -8.84
C LEU A 107 5.89 13.60 -8.95
N ARG A 108 6.64 12.58 -9.33
CA ARG A 108 8.07 12.72 -9.60
C ARG A 108 8.33 13.55 -10.84
N ALA A 109 9.58 13.95 -11.06
CA ALA A 109 10.02 14.73 -12.23
C ALA A 109 9.70 14.05 -13.57
N ASP A 110 9.74 12.72 -13.61
CA ASP A 110 9.36 11.90 -14.77
C ASP A 110 7.84 11.69 -14.91
N GLY A 111 7.03 12.30 -14.05
CA GLY A 111 5.59 12.22 -14.04
C GLY A 111 5.01 10.94 -13.41
N THR A 112 5.87 10.07 -12.82
CA THR A 112 5.39 8.87 -12.12
C THR A 112 4.77 9.20 -10.78
N SER A 113 3.77 8.40 -10.39
CA SER A 113 3.04 8.54 -9.13
C SER A 113 3.86 8.08 -7.92
N VAL A 114 3.53 8.63 -6.76
CA VAL A 114 3.98 8.15 -5.44
C VAL A 114 2.79 7.54 -4.69
N TYR A 115 3.04 6.86 -3.58
CA TYR A 115 1.97 6.22 -2.77
C TYR A 115 0.83 7.18 -2.42
N MET A 116 1.15 8.42 -2.04
CA MET A 116 0.14 9.43 -1.72
C MET A 116 -0.83 9.68 -2.89
N THR A 117 -0.32 9.71 -4.11
CA THR A 117 -1.14 9.89 -5.32
C THR A 117 -2.07 8.69 -5.55
N GLN A 118 -1.57 7.48 -5.32
CA GLN A 118 -2.35 6.25 -5.42
C GLN A 118 -3.50 6.25 -4.41
N ASP A 119 -3.23 6.66 -3.17
CA ASP A 119 -4.23 6.73 -2.10
C ASP A 119 -5.32 7.76 -2.36
N ILE A 120 -4.98 8.92 -2.96
CA ILE A 120 -5.97 9.89 -3.43
C ILE A 120 -6.93 9.25 -4.44
N GLY A 121 -6.40 8.50 -5.42
CA GLY A 121 -7.20 7.81 -6.41
C GLY A 121 -8.09 6.73 -5.81
N THR A 122 -7.55 5.91 -4.92
CA THR A 122 -8.27 4.85 -4.24
C THR A 122 -9.40 5.40 -3.35
N ALA A 123 -9.12 6.50 -2.61
CA ALA A 123 -10.14 7.16 -1.80
C ALA A 123 -11.31 7.66 -2.66
N LYS A 124 -11.00 8.34 -3.77
CA LYS A 124 -12.03 8.79 -4.72
C LYS A 124 -12.90 7.64 -5.20
N LEU A 125 -12.30 6.57 -5.71
CA LEU A 125 -13.04 5.44 -6.26
C LEU A 125 -13.96 4.77 -5.23
N ARG A 126 -13.52 4.65 -3.97
CA ARG A 126 -14.35 4.07 -2.90
C ARG A 126 -15.61 4.88 -2.64
N PHE A 127 -15.53 6.20 -2.67
CA PHE A 127 -16.68 7.07 -2.50
C PHE A 127 -17.55 7.15 -3.75
N ASP A 128 -16.99 6.94 -4.95
CA ASP A 128 -17.76 6.82 -6.19
C ASP A 128 -18.55 5.49 -6.23
N ASP A 129 -17.94 4.41 -5.76
CA ASP A 129 -18.54 3.06 -5.80
C ASP A 129 -19.61 2.86 -4.74
N TYR A 130 -19.50 3.52 -3.60
CA TYR A 130 -20.39 3.30 -2.44
C TYR A 130 -20.85 4.63 -1.85
N PRO A 131 -22.15 4.74 -1.45
CA PRO A 131 -22.68 5.92 -0.75
C PRO A 131 -22.24 5.92 0.73
N ILE A 132 -20.95 5.94 0.99
CA ILE A 132 -20.37 5.92 2.32
C ILE A 132 -20.17 7.33 2.87
N ASN A 133 -20.36 7.50 4.18
CA ASN A 133 -20.14 8.78 4.86
C ASN A 133 -18.79 8.83 5.60
N LYS A 134 -18.17 7.68 5.81
CA LYS A 134 -16.94 7.55 6.56
C LYS A 134 -16.09 6.43 5.94
N MET A 135 -14.80 6.68 5.85
CA MET A 135 -13.81 5.68 5.43
C MET A 135 -12.83 5.45 6.57
N ILE A 136 -12.72 4.19 7.00
CA ILE A 136 -11.83 3.79 8.09
C ILE A 136 -10.67 3.00 7.49
N TYR A 137 -9.46 3.51 7.70
CA TYR A 137 -8.21 2.82 7.36
C TYR A 137 -7.68 2.12 8.60
N VAL A 138 -7.58 0.80 8.54
CA VAL A 138 -6.98 -0.01 9.61
C VAL A 138 -5.54 -0.30 9.24
N VAL A 139 -4.62 0.49 9.75
CA VAL A 139 -3.19 0.46 9.36
C VAL A 139 -2.32 0.78 10.58
N GLY A 140 -1.08 0.29 10.60
CA GLY A 140 -0.13 0.52 11.69
C GLY A 140 0.12 2.01 11.97
N ASN A 141 0.41 2.33 13.22
CA ASN A 141 0.58 3.70 13.71
C ASN A 141 1.76 4.47 13.07
N GLU A 142 2.69 3.78 12.45
CA GLU A 142 3.78 4.39 11.68
C GLU A 142 3.27 5.18 10.46
N GLN A 143 2.03 4.93 10.02
CA GLN A 143 1.36 5.63 8.92
C GLN A 143 0.50 6.82 9.38
N ASN A 144 0.52 7.20 10.67
CA ASN A 144 -0.28 8.32 11.20
C ASN A 144 -0.07 9.60 10.39
N TYR A 145 1.18 9.95 10.12
CA TYR A 145 1.52 11.14 9.33
C TYR A 145 0.99 11.06 7.90
N HIS A 146 1.09 9.89 7.27
CA HIS A 146 0.60 9.66 5.91
C HIS A 146 -0.90 9.91 5.79
N PHE A 147 -1.71 9.36 6.71
CA PHE A 147 -3.16 9.52 6.70
C PHE A 147 -3.61 10.93 7.11
N GLN A 148 -2.86 11.62 7.95
CA GLN A 148 -3.07 13.05 8.23
C GLN A 148 -2.90 13.87 6.94
N VAL A 149 -1.81 13.65 6.21
CA VAL A 149 -1.55 14.31 4.93
C VAL A 149 -2.64 13.98 3.91
N LEU A 150 -3.02 12.71 3.78
CA LEU A 150 -4.07 12.28 2.84
C LEU A 150 -5.39 13.00 3.11
N SER A 151 -5.82 13.08 4.37
CA SER A 151 -7.05 13.79 4.74
C SER A 151 -7.03 15.26 4.33
N ILE A 152 -5.92 15.96 4.56
CA ILE A 152 -5.75 17.37 4.17
C ILE A 152 -5.75 17.55 2.65
N LEU A 153 -5.08 16.65 1.92
CA LEU A 153 -5.03 16.71 0.46
C LEU A 153 -6.41 16.49 -0.17
N LEU A 154 -7.19 15.55 0.36
CA LEU A 154 -8.56 15.29 -0.08
C LEU A 154 -9.46 16.53 0.17
N ASP A 155 -9.32 17.17 1.33
CA ASP A 155 -10.06 18.41 1.64
C ASP A 155 -9.66 19.55 0.69
N LYS A 156 -8.36 19.76 0.45
CA LYS A 156 -7.84 20.77 -0.48
C LYS A 156 -8.30 20.54 -1.93
N LEU A 157 -8.45 19.29 -2.35
CA LEU A 157 -8.99 18.91 -3.66
C LEU A 157 -10.50 19.11 -3.77
N GLY A 158 -11.16 19.48 -2.67
CA GLY A 158 -12.60 19.75 -2.61
C GLY A 158 -13.46 18.50 -2.46
N PHE A 159 -12.88 17.40 -1.97
CA PHE A 159 -13.67 16.22 -1.64
C PHE A 159 -14.34 16.41 -0.28
N GLU A 160 -15.67 16.45 -0.26
CA GLU A 160 -16.46 16.59 0.97
C GLU A 160 -16.21 15.45 1.97
N PHE A 161 -15.83 14.29 1.47
CA PHE A 161 -15.52 13.11 2.27
C PHE A 161 -14.13 13.13 2.93
N GLY A 162 -13.26 14.08 2.63
CA GLY A 162 -11.93 14.18 3.26
C GLY A 162 -12.02 14.21 4.79
N LYS A 163 -13.03 14.88 5.33
CA LYS A 163 -13.33 14.92 6.78
C LYS A 163 -13.89 13.61 7.34
N GLY A 164 -14.38 12.71 6.50
CA GLY A 164 -14.86 11.38 6.87
C GLY A 164 -13.78 10.30 6.90
N LEU A 165 -12.53 10.64 6.63
CA LEU A 165 -11.40 9.73 6.71
C LEU A 165 -10.97 9.55 8.16
N VAL A 166 -10.90 8.29 8.60
CA VAL A 166 -10.44 7.91 9.94
C VAL A 166 -9.32 6.91 9.81
N HIS A 167 -8.17 7.22 10.39
CA HIS A 167 -7.10 6.25 10.57
C HIS A 167 -7.30 5.53 11.92
N PHE A 168 -7.76 4.30 11.87
CA PHE A 168 -7.83 3.42 13.03
C PHE A 168 -6.47 2.72 13.17
N SER A 169 -5.55 3.39 13.86
CA SER A 169 -4.17 2.92 13.99
C SER A 169 -4.02 1.87 15.08
N TYR A 170 -3.16 0.89 14.84
CA TYR A 170 -2.74 -0.08 15.85
C TYR A 170 -1.22 -0.03 16.04
N GLY A 171 -0.74 -0.54 17.19
CA GLY A 171 0.68 -0.63 17.51
C GLY A 171 1.41 -1.62 16.59
N MET A 172 2.70 -1.41 16.39
CA MET A 172 3.51 -2.34 15.61
C MET A 172 3.51 -3.74 16.22
N VAL A 173 3.36 -4.74 15.36
CA VAL A 173 3.58 -6.15 15.73
C VAL A 173 5.07 -6.43 15.56
N GLU A 174 5.72 -6.82 16.66
CA GLU A 174 7.16 -7.07 16.68
C GLU A 174 7.44 -8.50 17.12
N LEU A 175 8.52 -9.07 16.62
CA LEU A 175 9.08 -10.31 17.14
C LEU A 175 9.86 -10.03 18.41
N PRO A 176 10.15 -11.05 19.27
CA PRO A 176 11.01 -10.88 20.44
C PRO A 176 12.36 -10.25 20.10
N GLU A 177 12.88 -10.49 18.90
CA GLU A 177 14.14 -9.97 18.40
C GLU A 177 14.03 -8.57 17.79
N GLY A 178 12.82 -8.00 17.69
CA GLY A 178 12.54 -6.67 17.15
C GLY A 178 11.61 -6.66 15.95
N LYS A 179 11.69 -5.60 15.14
CA LYS A 179 10.77 -5.37 14.01
C LYS A 179 10.93 -6.41 12.91
N MET A 180 9.79 -6.88 12.39
CA MET A 180 9.77 -7.68 11.18
C MET A 180 10.27 -6.87 9.98
N LYS A 181 11.16 -7.46 9.20
CA LYS A 181 11.74 -6.83 8.00
C LYS A 181 11.73 -7.82 6.84
N SER A 182 10.76 -7.70 5.97
CA SER A 182 10.62 -8.59 4.81
C SER A 182 11.85 -8.62 3.89
N ARG A 183 12.53 -7.48 3.73
CA ARG A 183 13.76 -7.40 2.92
C ARG A 183 14.97 -8.09 3.54
N GLU A 184 14.94 -8.35 4.84
CA GLU A 184 16.00 -9.05 5.59
C GLU A 184 15.62 -10.50 5.90
N GLY A 185 14.43 -10.96 5.45
CA GLY A 185 13.95 -12.32 5.69
C GLY A 185 13.54 -12.61 7.14
N THR A 186 13.40 -11.57 7.97
CA THR A 186 12.94 -11.69 9.35
C THR A 186 11.44 -11.41 9.45
N VAL A 187 10.64 -12.32 8.91
CA VAL A 187 9.18 -12.27 8.97
C VAL A 187 8.66 -13.60 9.44
N VAL A 188 7.48 -13.57 10.06
CA VAL A 188 6.66 -14.77 10.31
C VAL A 188 5.47 -14.66 9.36
N ASP A 189 5.29 -15.68 8.54
CA ASP A 189 4.14 -15.73 7.64
C ASP A 189 2.85 -16.00 8.42
N ALA A 190 1.75 -15.43 7.97
CA ALA A 190 0.45 -15.58 8.61
C ALA A 190 -0.01 -17.05 8.58
N ASP A 191 0.28 -17.74 7.49
CA ASP A 191 -0.06 -19.15 7.31
C ASP A 191 0.66 -20.03 8.30
N ASP A 192 1.98 -19.88 8.47
CA ASP A 192 2.79 -20.60 9.45
C ASP A 192 2.29 -20.37 10.88
N LEU A 193 1.95 -19.10 11.21
CA LEU A 193 1.41 -18.75 12.53
C LEU A 193 0.06 -19.45 12.79
N MET A 194 -0.83 -19.47 11.79
CA MET A 194 -2.11 -20.14 11.91
C MET A 194 -1.94 -21.66 12.08
N GLU A 195 -1.05 -22.29 11.32
CA GLU A 195 -0.75 -23.72 11.43
C GLU A 195 -0.18 -24.07 12.82
N GLU A 196 0.75 -23.27 13.34
CA GLU A 196 1.31 -23.44 14.69
C GLU A 196 0.22 -23.31 15.77
N MET A 197 -0.64 -22.31 15.67
CA MET A 197 -1.74 -22.10 16.62
C MET A 197 -2.74 -23.27 16.60
N VAL A 198 -3.11 -23.76 15.42
CA VAL A 198 -3.99 -24.93 15.26
C VAL A 198 -3.33 -26.19 15.81
N GLY A 199 -2.03 -26.39 15.55
CA GLY A 199 -1.25 -27.50 16.08
C GLY A 199 -1.25 -27.51 17.61
N THR A 200 -0.91 -26.37 18.22
CA THR A 200 -0.91 -26.20 19.68
C THR A 200 -2.28 -26.44 20.29
N ALA A 201 -3.34 -25.89 19.69
CA ALA A 201 -4.70 -26.12 20.17
C ALA A 201 -5.10 -27.62 20.11
N ARG A 202 -4.69 -28.32 19.06
CA ARG A 202 -4.91 -29.77 18.91
C ARG A 202 -4.18 -30.57 19.98
N GLU A 203 -2.91 -30.27 20.24
CA GLU A 203 -2.10 -30.94 21.27
C GLU A 203 -2.73 -30.76 22.65
N ILE A 204 -3.08 -29.53 23.04
CA ILE A 204 -3.76 -29.25 24.32
C ILE A 204 -5.09 -29.99 24.41
N SER A 205 -5.87 -30.05 23.33
CA SER A 205 -7.15 -30.76 23.31
C SER A 205 -6.98 -32.27 23.45
N GLN A 206 -5.93 -32.86 22.87
CA GLN A 206 -5.57 -34.28 23.03
C GLN A 206 -5.16 -34.60 24.46
N GLU A 207 -4.30 -33.77 25.07
CA GLU A 207 -3.88 -33.96 26.47
C GLU A 207 -5.08 -33.92 27.45
N LEU A 208 -6.09 -33.09 27.12
CA LEU A 208 -7.32 -33.01 27.91
C LEU A 208 -8.31 -34.16 27.65
N GLY A 209 -7.99 -35.10 26.75
CA GLY A 209 -8.83 -36.25 26.41
C GLY A 209 -10.14 -35.88 25.69
N LYS A 210 -10.22 -34.69 25.06
CA LYS A 210 -11.46 -34.17 24.44
C LYS A 210 -11.56 -34.46 22.94
N VAL A 211 -10.52 -35.02 22.34
CA VAL A 211 -10.45 -35.23 20.88
C VAL A 211 -11.03 -36.56 20.44
N ASP A 212 -11.04 -37.60 21.35
CA ASP A 212 -11.48 -38.93 21.02
C ASP A 212 -13.00 -39.03 20.73
N GLU A 213 -13.77 -37.97 21.06
CA GLU A 213 -15.20 -37.87 20.82
C GLU A 213 -15.58 -36.93 19.64
N MET A 214 -14.59 -36.30 18.98
CA MET A 214 -14.83 -35.35 17.88
C MET A 214 -14.72 -36.06 16.53
N THR A 215 -15.64 -35.72 15.62
CA THR A 215 -15.53 -36.09 14.19
C THR A 215 -14.41 -35.34 13.52
N PRO A 216 -13.80 -35.84 12.43
CA PRO A 216 -12.70 -35.20 11.71
C PRO A 216 -13.03 -33.90 11.00
N GLU A 217 -14.26 -33.37 11.07
CA GLU A 217 -14.72 -32.14 10.44
C GLU A 217 -14.50 -30.89 11.30
#